data_d17d5e400cc555b060a399f3cdb44553
#
_entry.id   d17d5e400cc555b060a399f3cdb44553
#
_cell.length_a   1.000
_cell.length_b   1.000
_cell.length_c   1.000
_cell.angle_alpha   90.00
_cell.angle_beta   90.00
_cell.angle_gamma   90.00
#
_symmetry.space_group_name_H-M   'P 1'
#
loop_
_entity.id
_entity.type
_entity.pdbx_description
1 polymer ?
#
loop_
_entity_poly.entity_id
_entity_poly.type
_entity_poly.pdbx_seq_one_letter_code
_entity_poly.pdbx_strand_id
1 'polypeptide(L)'
;YALCFGELDGADTYKDATLTLQWGDGTTDVITFSSKLKWKGHNPVINRSFKLNGTEVVKDTPRPLIDIKKTALDYSLDMEWDITPLTFSIFLRNKNGYDLLNSFVDNYVYNDSVKAIFQGKEYYLNKKPENRAILPDFTGLTRPWHDQNDTRAYPIYFGELDGTETFENEMLIMDWSTLGRDTITFTSKMEWKNGKPTFIRSYSLNGEEVDKDTARPIIRIIKDIE
;
A
#
# COMPACT_ATOMS: atom_id res chain seq x y z
N TYR A 1 7.59 -0.93 -21.66
CA TYR A 1 6.18 -1.20 -22.02
C TYR A 1 5.93 -0.72 -23.45
N ALA A 2 5.08 -1.43 -24.21
CA ALA A 2 4.67 -1.04 -25.56
C ALA A 2 3.21 -0.56 -25.49
N LEU A 3 2.94 0.60 -26.10
CA LEU A 3 1.59 1.07 -26.38
C LEU A 3 1.23 0.68 -27.80
N CYS A 4 0.06 0.08 -27.99
CA CYS A 4 -0.47 -0.26 -29.31
C CYS A 4 -1.64 0.68 -29.61
N PHE A 5 -1.57 1.35 -30.73
CA PHE A 5 -2.63 2.21 -31.23
C PHE A 5 -3.28 1.59 -32.44
N GLY A 6 -4.54 1.19 -32.31
CA GLY A 6 -5.53 0.86 -33.31
C GLY A 6 -5.11 -0.10 -34.45
N GLU A 7 -6.10 -0.47 -35.25
CA GLU A 7 -5.89 -1.03 -36.57
C GLU A 7 -6.52 -0.07 -37.59
N LEU A 8 -5.66 0.60 -38.37
CA LEU A 8 -6.11 1.51 -39.43
C LEU A 8 -6.27 0.73 -40.73
N ASP A 9 -7.26 1.08 -41.55
CA ASP A 9 -7.44 0.43 -42.85
C ASP A 9 -6.19 0.65 -43.73
N GLY A 10 -5.56 -0.43 -44.11
CA GLY A 10 -4.36 -0.41 -44.92
C GLY A 10 -4.60 0.05 -46.36
N ALA A 11 -5.86 0.04 -46.84
CA ALA A 11 -6.22 0.51 -48.17
C ALA A 11 -6.44 2.04 -48.20
N ASP A 12 -6.71 2.63 -47.06
CA ASP A 12 -6.90 4.09 -46.96
C ASP A 12 -5.61 4.87 -47.23
N THR A 13 -5.84 6.06 -47.80
CA THR A 13 -4.75 7.01 -48.00
C THR A 13 -4.73 8.01 -46.85
N TYR A 14 -3.64 7.96 -46.07
CA TYR A 14 -3.36 8.94 -45.02
C TYR A 14 -2.27 9.89 -45.53
N LYS A 15 -2.52 11.17 -45.42
CA LYS A 15 -1.53 12.19 -45.77
C LYS A 15 -1.27 13.06 -44.55
N ASP A 16 -0.07 12.93 -44.01
CA ASP A 16 0.41 13.71 -42.84
C ASP A 16 -0.61 13.68 -41.67
N ALA A 17 -1.26 12.51 -41.50
CA ALA A 17 -2.13 12.29 -40.36
C ALA A 17 -1.33 12.32 -39.05
N THR A 18 -1.92 12.86 -37.99
CA THR A 18 -1.23 13.05 -36.72
C THR A 18 -1.89 12.26 -35.60
N LEU A 19 -1.05 11.63 -34.79
CA LEU A 19 -1.42 11.06 -33.50
C LEU A 19 -0.62 11.82 -32.41
N THR A 20 -1.32 12.49 -31.53
CA THR A 20 -0.71 13.20 -30.40
C THR A 20 -0.77 12.32 -29.16
N LEU A 21 0.37 12.05 -28.58
CA LEU A 21 0.51 11.38 -27.30
C LEU A 21 0.73 12.43 -26.22
N GLN A 22 -0.19 12.50 -25.28
CA GLN A 22 -0.07 13.39 -24.12
C GLN A 22 0.35 12.57 -22.91
N TRP A 23 1.43 12.95 -22.29
CA TRP A 23 2.01 12.25 -21.15
C TRP A 23 1.57 12.90 -19.83
N GLY A 24 1.57 12.11 -18.76
CA GLY A 24 1.22 12.59 -17.43
C GLY A 24 2.14 13.70 -16.89
N ASP A 25 3.32 13.87 -17.48
CA ASP A 25 4.26 14.94 -17.18
C ASP A 25 3.94 16.29 -17.88
N GLY A 26 2.81 16.36 -18.58
CA GLY A 26 2.38 17.51 -19.34
C GLY A 26 3.09 17.69 -20.68
N THR A 27 4.07 16.84 -21.01
CA THR A 27 4.72 16.85 -22.33
C THR A 27 3.89 16.12 -23.38
N THR A 28 4.13 16.43 -24.65
CA THR A 28 3.47 15.80 -25.78
C THR A 28 4.48 15.30 -26.79
N ASP A 29 4.18 14.16 -27.41
CA ASP A 29 4.86 13.72 -28.61
C ASP A 29 3.87 13.57 -29.75
N VAL A 30 4.28 13.97 -30.95
CA VAL A 30 3.45 13.93 -32.14
C VAL A 30 4.03 12.92 -33.14
N ILE A 31 3.26 11.90 -33.45
CA ILE A 31 3.56 10.98 -34.53
C ILE A 31 2.79 11.44 -35.75
N THR A 32 3.50 11.79 -36.81
CA THR A 32 2.92 12.13 -38.13
C THR A 32 3.16 10.94 -39.04
N PHE A 33 2.12 10.46 -39.69
CA PHE A 33 2.25 9.35 -40.64
C PHE A 33 1.53 9.59 -41.93
N SER A 34 2.09 9.01 -43.00
CA SER A 34 1.48 8.97 -44.32
C SER A 34 1.47 7.54 -44.81
N SER A 35 0.37 7.11 -45.41
CA SER A 35 0.22 5.79 -46.04
C SER A 35 -0.52 5.95 -47.36
N LYS A 36 -0.02 5.35 -48.42
CA LYS A 36 -0.65 5.40 -49.71
C LYS A 36 -0.49 4.06 -50.42
N LEU A 37 -1.64 3.46 -50.79
CA LEU A 37 -1.65 2.28 -51.66
C LEU A 37 -1.42 2.72 -53.11
N LYS A 38 -0.52 2.05 -53.79
CA LYS A 38 -0.27 2.15 -55.25
C LYS A 38 -0.30 0.78 -55.86
N TRP A 39 -0.69 0.71 -57.11
CA TRP A 39 -0.65 -0.52 -57.91
C TRP A 39 0.52 -0.48 -58.85
N LYS A 40 1.35 -1.53 -58.82
CA LYS A 40 2.42 -1.75 -59.78
C LYS A 40 2.11 -3.03 -60.57
N GLY A 41 1.46 -2.82 -61.73
CA GLY A 41 0.77 -3.89 -62.43
C GLY A 41 -0.40 -4.44 -61.60
N HIS A 42 -0.44 -5.73 -61.31
CA HIS A 42 -1.47 -6.34 -60.47
C HIS A 42 -1.10 -6.46 -59.00
N ASN A 43 0.08 -5.95 -58.60
CA ASN A 43 0.59 -6.07 -57.24
C ASN A 43 0.35 -4.76 -56.48
N PRO A 44 -0.32 -4.80 -55.32
CA PRO A 44 -0.43 -3.65 -54.41
C PRO A 44 0.90 -3.34 -53.77
N VAL A 45 1.30 -2.08 -53.77
CA VAL A 45 2.46 -1.58 -53.08
C VAL A 45 2.01 -0.46 -52.15
N ILE A 46 2.29 -0.57 -50.88
CA ILE A 46 1.95 0.44 -49.89
C ILE A 46 3.21 1.20 -49.49
N ASN A 47 3.21 2.49 -49.72
CA ASN A 47 4.28 3.36 -49.25
C ASN A 47 3.86 3.99 -47.91
N ARG A 48 4.68 3.83 -46.91
CA ARG A 48 4.45 4.38 -45.59
C ARG A 48 5.64 5.18 -45.08
N SER A 49 5.37 6.25 -44.36
CA SER A 49 6.39 6.98 -43.64
C SER A 49 5.84 7.43 -42.29
N PHE A 50 6.70 7.42 -41.30
CA PHE A 50 6.38 7.80 -39.93
C PHE A 50 7.41 8.79 -39.42
N LYS A 51 6.97 9.85 -38.77
CA LYS A 51 7.81 10.85 -38.14
C LYS A 51 7.44 10.98 -36.65
N LEU A 52 8.43 11.10 -35.81
CA LEU A 52 8.27 11.46 -34.40
C LEU A 52 8.77 12.88 -34.23
N ASN A 53 7.88 13.77 -33.76
CA ASN A 53 8.19 15.19 -33.57
C ASN A 53 8.86 15.83 -34.81
N GLY A 54 8.37 15.51 -36.00
CA GLY A 54 8.86 16.00 -37.27
C GLY A 54 10.07 15.25 -37.86
N THR A 55 10.74 14.40 -37.07
CA THR A 55 11.89 13.62 -37.54
C THR A 55 11.43 12.25 -38.04
N GLU A 56 11.87 11.86 -39.26
CA GLU A 56 11.54 10.55 -39.82
C GLU A 56 12.21 9.43 -39.00
N VAL A 57 11.41 8.41 -38.60
CA VAL A 57 11.87 7.35 -37.73
C VAL A 57 11.76 5.96 -38.36
N VAL A 58 10.73 5.70 -39.16
CA VAL A 58 10.46 4.39 -39.80
C VAL A 58 9.82 4.60 -41.17
N LYS A 59 10.11 3.69 -42.12
CA LYS A 59 9.49 3.63 -43.45
C LYS A 59 8.98 2.23 -43.78
N ASP A 60 8.00 2.19 -44.69
CA ASP A 60 7.53 1.02 -45.42
C ASP A 60 7.24 -0.23 -44.57
N THR A 61 6.83 -0.06 -43.32
CA THR A 61 6.39 -1.14 -42.43
C THR A 61 4.91 -1.03 -42.11
N PRO A 62 4.17 -2.15 -42.09
CA PRO A 62 2.76 -2.15 -41.66
C PRO A 62 2.59 -2.02 -40.15
N ARG A 63 3.62 -2.36 -39.36
CA ARG A 63 3.63 -2.28 -37.90
C ARG A 63 4.88 -1.52 -37.43
N PRO A 64 4.82 -0.18 -37.48
CA PRO A 64 5.96 0.63 -37.07
C PRO A 64 6.21 0.48 -35.57
N LEU A 65 7.47 0.28 -35.20
CA LEU A 65 7.95 0.41 -33.84
C LEU A 65 8.61 1.78 -33.72
N ILE A 66 8.01 2.64 -32.93
CA ILE A 66 8.52 3.99 -32.69
C ILE A 66 9.01 4.05 -31.23
N ASP A 67 10.31 4.21 -31.09
CA ASP A 67 10.95 4.31 -29.77
C ASP A 67 10.95 5.76 -29.30
N ILE A 68 10.15 6.05 -28.27
CA ILE A 68 10.07 7.37 -27.66
C ILE A 68 10.94 7.37 -26.41
N LYS A 69 12.06 8.03 -26.47
CA LYS A 69 12.95 8.19 -25.34
C LYS A 69 12.57 9.42 -24.56
N LYS A 70 12.10 9.22 -23.35
CA LYS A 70 11.96 10.29 -22.36
C LYS A 70 13.20 10.32 -21.48
N THR A 71 13.75 11.49 -21.23
CA THR A 71 14.63 11.68 -20.08
C THR A 71 13.81 11.31 -18.85
N ALA A 72 14.35 10.46 -18.01
CA ALA A 72 13.70 10.17 -16.73
C ALA A 72 13.43 11.51 -16.07
N LEU A 73 12.15 11.89 -16.03
CA LEU A 73 11.73 12.96 -15.15
C LEU A 73 12.19 12.57 -13.76
N ASP A 74 12.61 13.56 -13.02
CA ASP A 74 12.75 13.37 -11.59
C ASP A 74 11.36 13.07 -11.02
N TYR A 75 11.00 11.80 -11.00
CA TYR A 75 9.75 11.29 -10.43
C TYR A 75 9.64 11.54 -8.93
N SER A 76 10.59 12.30 -8.37
CA SER A 76 10.56 12.68 -6.96
C SER A 76 9.34 13.53 -6.60
N LEU A 77 8.67 14.16 -7.60
CA LEU A 77 7.52 15.03 -7.36
C LEU A 77 6.15 14.36 -7.55
N ASP A 78 6.09 13.22 -8.28
CA ASP A 78 4.85 12.49 -8.56
C ASP A 78 4.93 11.01 -8.15
N MET A 79 5.87 10.63 -7.29
CA MET A 79 5.90 9.28 -6.74
C MET A 79 4.77 9.11 -5.75
N GLU A 80 3.81 8.28 -6.12
CA GLU A 80 2.82 7.76 -5.19
C GLU A 80 3.55 6.81 -4.23
N TRP A 81 3.74 7.25 -2.99
CA TRP A 81 4.38 6.46 -1.95
C TRP A 81 3.33 5.56 -1.30
N ASP A 82 3.56 4.26 -1.37
CA ASP A 82 2.80 3.29 -0.58
C ASP A 82 3.22 3.41 0.89
N ILE A 83 2.51 4.28 1.62
CA ILE A 83 2.77 4.51 3.04
C ILE A 83 2.04 3.44 3.84
N THR A 84 2.81 2.50 4.35
CA THR A 84 2.27 1.40 5.16
C THR A 84 1.58 1.92 6.42
N PRO A 85 0.29 1.58 6.62
CA PRO A 85 -0.44 1.94 7.84
C PRO A 85 0.22 1.35 9.10
N LEU A 86 0.05 2.06 10.21
CA LEU A 86 0.54 1.60 11.50
C LEU A 86 -0.41 0.56 12.09
N THR A 87 0.10 -0.64 12.34
CA THR A 87 -0.67 -1.77 12.89
C THR A 87 0.09 -2.45 14.01
N PHE A 88 -0.48 -2.50 15.18
CA PHE A 88 0.12 -3.18 16.34
C PHE A 88 -0.19 -4.68 16.28
N SER A 89 0.84 -5.51 16.43
CA SER A 89 0.73 -6.95 16.64
C SER A 89 0.97 -7.26 18.13
N ILE A 90 -0.09 -7.60 18.88
CA ILE A 90 -0.06 -7.72 20.33
C ILE A 90 -0.28 -9.18 20.72
N PHE A 91 0.64 -9.72 21.52
CA PHE A 91 0.58 -11.08 22.05
C PHE A 91 0.34 -11.01 23.55
N LEU A 92 -0.70 -11.70 24.04
CA LEU A 92 -0.97 -11.91 25.46
C LEU A 92 -0.71 -13.36 25.83
N ARG A 93 0.24 -13.62 26.72
CA ARG A 93 0.63 -14.97 27.11
C ARG A 93 1.01 -15.06 28.59
N ASN A 94 0.95 -16.27 29.12
CA ASN A 94 1.54 -16.55 30.44
C ASN A 94 3.06 -16.78 30.36
N LYS A 95 3.72 -17.01 31.49
CA LYS A 95 5.16 -17.32 31.56
C LYS A 95 5.59 -18.52 30.73
N ASN A 96 4.70 -19.49 30.55
CA ASN A 96 4.98 -20.71 29.79
C ASN A 96 4.80 -20.49 28.25
N GLY A 97 4.39 -19.30 27.84
CA GLY A 97 4.19 -18.94 26.44
C GLY A 97 2.81 -19.30 25.89
N TYR A 98 1.89 -19.80 26.72
CA TYR A 98 0.53 -20.15 26.32
C TYR A 98 -0.32 -18.88 26.11
N ASP A 99 -1.19 -18.95 25.14
CA ASP A 99 -2.12 -17.88 24.75
C ASP A 99 -3.25 -17.73 25.77
N LEU A 100 -3.27 -16.63 26.49
CA LEU A 100 -4.29 -16.34 27.49
C LEU A 100 -5.65 -15.91 26.90
N LEU A 101 -5.77 -15.80 25.59
CA LEU A 101 -7.03 -15.59 24.88
C LEU A 101 -7.60 -16.92 24.32
N ASN A 102 -6.95 -18.05 24.61
CA ASN A 102 -7.40 -19.36 24.19
C ASN A 102 -8.13 -20.05 25.35
N SER A 103 -9.39 -20.42 25.16
CA SER A 103 -10.24 -21.03 26.17
C SER A 103 -9.79 -22.43 26.65
N PHE A 104 -8.83 -23.05 25.95
CA PHE A 104 -8.19 -24.31 26.37
C PHE A 104 -7.00 -24.12 27.30
N VAL A 105 -6.65 -22.89 27.60
CA VAL A 105 -5.56 -22.54 28.52
C VAL A 105 -6.15 -22.12 29.86
N ASP A 106 -5.57 -22.60 30.96
CA ASP A 106 -5.99 -22.21 32.31
C ASP A 106 -5.82 -20.68 32.50
N ASN A 107 -6.72 -20.09 33.28
CA ASN A 107 -6.74 -18.66 33.54
C ASN A 107 -6.91 -17.78 32.28
N TYR A 108 -7.50 -18.31 31.21
CA TYR A 108 -7.77 -17.53 30.00
C TYR A 108 -8.71 -16.34 30.25
N VAL A 109 -8.61 -15.34 29.39
CA VAL A 109 -9.49 -14.15 29.41
C VAL A 109 -10.60 -14.34 28.39
N TYR A 110 -11.83 -14.05 28.77
CA TYR A 110 -12.95 -14.06 27.83
C TYR A 110 -12.77 -12.97 26.78
N ASN A 111 -12.79 -13.35 25.51
CA ASN A 111 -12.58 -12.45 24.37
C ASN A 111 -13.53 -11.25 24.38
N ASP A 112 -14.79 -11.45 24.79
CA ASP A 112 -15.80 -10.38 24.83
C ASP A 112 -15.52 -9.30 25.88
N SER A 113 -14.63 -9.56 26.83
CA SER A 113 -14.22 -8.60 27.86
C SER A 113 -12.92 -7.83 27.51
N VAL A 114 -12.25 -8.26 26.44
CA VAL A 114 -11.00 -7.62 25.97
C VAL A 114 -11.32 -6.39 25.13
N LYS A 115 -10.68 -5.28 25.47
CA LYS A 115 -10.82 -4.05 24.71
C LYS A 115 -9.52 -3.25 24.66
N ALA A 116 -9.39 -2.48 23.61
CA ALA A 116 -8.42 -1.41 23.49
C ALA A 116 -9.09 -0.06 23.78
N ILE A 117 -8.39 0.85 24.44
CA ILE A 117 -8.82 2.24 24.63
C ILE A 117 -7.80 3.11 23.94
N PHE A 118 -8.25 3.86 22.94
CA PHE A 118 -7.41 4.76 22.16
C PHE A 118 -8.14 6.07 21.89
N GLN A 119 -7.51 7.19 22.18
CA GLN A 119 -8.08 8.55 22.05
C GLN A 119 -9.48 8.67 22.69
N GLY A 120 -9.64 8.07 23.86
CA GLY A 120 -10.89 8.10 24.64
C GLY A 120 -12.03 7.21 24.10
N LYS A 121 -11.78 6.43 23.06
CA LYS A 121 -12.75 5.47 22.49
C LYS A 121 -12.39 4.04 22.87
N GLU A 122 -13.40 3.22 23.06
CA GLU A 122 -13.27 1.80 23.38
C GLU A 122 -13.48 0.95 22.12
N TYR A 123 -12.58 0.00 21.88
CA TYR A 123 -12.61 -0.93 20.76
C TYR A 123 -12.59 -2.37 21.29
N TYR A 124 -13.71 -3.03 21.26
CA TYR A 124 -13.83 -4.41 21.73
C TYR A 124 -13.31 -5.39 20.70
N LEU A 125 -12.75 -6.50 21.19
CA LEU A 125 -12.17 -7.53 20.32
C LEU A 125 -13.20 -8.07 19.32
N ASN A 126 -12.81 -8.08 18.04
CA ASN A 126 -13.64 -8.52 16.89
C ASN A 126 -14.95 -7.74 16.67
N LYS A 127 -15.15 -6.61 17.33
CA LYS A 127 -16.28 -5.72 17.03
C LYS A 127 -15.80 -4.63 16.05
N LYS A 128 -16.47 -4.58 14.90
CA LYS A 128 -16.16 -3.54 13.89
C LYS A 128 -16.50 -2.16 14.44
N PRO A 129 -15.63 -1.16 14.26
CA PRO A 129 -15.96 0.23 14.56
C PRO A 129 -17.17 0.70 13.74
N GLU A 130 -17.99 1.57 14.32
CA GLU A 130 -19.24 2.02 13.68
C GLU A 130 -19.04 2.88 12.44
N ASN A 131 -17.90 3.53 12.29
CA ASN A 131 -17.59 4.40 11.14
C ASN A 131 -16.33 3.93 10.43
N ARG A 132 -16.52 3.26 9.30
CA ARG A 132 -15.46 3.02 8.34
C ARG A 132 -15.41 4.19 7.37
N ALA A 133 -14.50 5.08 7.57
CA ALA A 133 -14.09 6.01 6.52
C ALA A 133 -12.93 5.40 5.71
N ILE A 134 -12.84 5.83 4.51
CA ILE A 134 -11.78 5.77 3.50
C ILE A 134 -10.40 5.24 4.01
N LEU A 135 -9.71 4.43 3.21
CA LEU A 135 -8.36 3.89 3.45
C LEU A 135 -7.36 4.88 4.12
N PRO A 136 -6.57 4.41 5.11
CA PRO A 136 -6.46 3.04 5.59
C PRO A 136 -7.71 2.56 6.33
N ASP A 137 -8.10 1.29 6.16
CA ASP A 137 -9.31 0.72 6.76
C ASP A 137 -9.06 0.39 8.24
N PHE A 138 -9.28 1.36 9.11
CA PHE A 138 -9.14 1.14 10.55
C PHE A 138 -10.12 0.07 11.04
N THR A 139 -9.58 -1.09 11.37
CA THR A 139 -10.35 -2.28 11.74
C THR A 139 -10.62 -2.41 13.23
N GLY A 140 -10.05 -1.51 14.06
CA GLY A 140 -10.12 -1.58 15.52
C GLY A 140 -9.30 -2.73 16.07
N LEU A 141 -9.82 -3.42 17.09
CA LEU A 141 -9.17 -4.55 17.73
C LEU A 141 -9.68 -5.87 17.13
N THR A 142 -8.80 -6.60 16.45
CA THR A 142 -9.17 -7.83 15.73
C THR A 142 -8.25 -8.99 16.09
N ARG A 143 -8.78 -10.20 16.02
CA ARG A 143 -8.01 -11.43 16.17
C ARG A 143 -8.38 -12.36 15.02
N PRO A 144 -7.41 -12.76 14.16
CA PRO A 144 -7.65 -13.73 13.10
C PRO A 144 -8.10 -15.06 13.67
N TRP A 145 -8.81 -15.82 12.85
CA TRP A 145 -9.11 -17.20 13.18
C TRP A 145 -7.82 -18.03 13.36
N HIS A 146 -7.77 -18.86 14.37
CA HIS A 146 -6.66 -19.77 14.65
C HIS A 146 -7.23 -21.09 15.16
N ASP A 147 -6.43 -22.17 15.08
CA ASP A 147 -6.79 -23.45 15.65
C ASP A 147 -6.79 -23.35 17.19
N GLN A 148 -7.93 -23.58 17.81
CA GLN A 148 -8.06 -23.52 19.27
C GLN A 148 -7.28 -24.62 19.99
N ASN A 149 -6.95 -25.74 19.31
CA ASN A 149 -6.10 -26.77 19.86
C ASN A 149 -4.63 -26.34 19.93
N ASP A 150 -4.24 -25.28 19.24
CA ASP A 150 -2.90 -24.70 19.34
C ASP A 150 -2.87 -23.70 20.49
N THR A 151 -2.18 -24.06 21.56
CA THR A 151 -2.07 -23.24 22.78
C THR A 151 -1.00 -22.14 22.69
N ARG A 152 -0.26 -22.08 21.57
CA ARG A 152 0.69 -20.98 21.33
C ARG A 152 -0.04 -19.64 21.21
N ALA A 153 0.59 -18.57 21.71
CA ALA A 153 -0.01 -17.25 21.63
C ALA A 153 -0.07 -16.75 20.17
N TYR A 154 -1.25 -16.36 19.75
CA TYR A 154 -1.51 -15.71 18.46
C TYR A 154 -1.68 -14.20 18.68
N PRO A 155 -1.27 -13.38 17.72
CA PRO A 155 -1.42 -11.94 17.84
C PRO A 155 -2.89 -11.51 17.72
N ILE A 156 -3.22 -10.48 18.46
CA ILE A 156 -4.33 -9.60 18.15
C ILE A 156 -3.76 -8.36 17.47
N TYR A 157 -4.55 -7.75 16.60
CA TYR A 157 -4.16 -6.58 15.83
C TYR A 157 -4.98 -5.38 16.24
N PHE A 158 -4.32 -4.24 16.39
CA PHE A 158 -4.98 -2.95 16.51
C PHE A 158 -4.46 -2.03 15.40
N GLY A 159 -5.34 -1.53 14.55
CA GLY A 159 -5.00 -0.70 13.36
C GLY A 159 -6.10 -0.85 12.31
N GLU A 160 -5.89 -0.44 11.12
CA GLU A 160 -4.76 0.29 10.51
C GLU A 160 -4.87 1.80 10.79
N LEU A 161 -3.92 2.38 11.52
CA LEU A 161 -3.86 3.83 11.70
C LEU A 161 -3.16 4.46 10.49
N ASP A 162 -3.56 5.67 10.11
CA ASP A 162 -2.96 6.38 8.98
C ASP A 162 -1.46 6.59 9.22
N GLY A 163 -0.62 6.02 8.35
CA GLY A 163 0.83 6.14 8.45
C GLY A 163 1.36 7.54 8.18
N THR A 164 0.55 8.45 7.63
CA THR A 164 0.90 9.85 7.41
C THR A 164 0.57 10.74 8.59
N GLU A 165 -0.30 10.28 9.49
CA GLU A 165 -0.70 11.03 10.68
C GLU A 165 0.45 11.08 11.69
N THR A 166 0.55 12.21 12.39
CA THR A 166 1.54 12.38 13.46
C THR A 166 0.93 12.00 14.79
N PHE A 167 1.52 11.00 15.43
CA PHE A 167 1.23 10.58 16.78
C PHE A 167 2.44 10.90 17.67
N GLU A 168 2.24 11.67 18.72
CA GLU A 168 3.30 12.03 19.67
C GLU A 168 2.93 11.57 21.08
N ASN A 169 3.66 10.56 21.58
CA ASN A 169 3.42 9.96 22.90
C ASN A 169 1.95 9.54 23.12
N GLU A 170 1.30 9.09 22.05
CA GLU A 170 -0.07 8.58 22.13
C GLU A 170 -0.12 7.29 22.92
N MET A 171 -1.24 7.08 23.62
CA MET A 171 -1.45 5.91 24.48
C MET A 171 -2.53 5.00 23.90
N LEU A 172 -2.16 3.74 23.71
CA LEU A 172 -3.08 2.64 23.46
C LEU A 172 -3.13 1.76 24.72
N ILE A 173 -4.26 1.79 25.41
CA ILE A 173 -4.44 1.00 26.65
C ILE A 173 -5.15 -0.30 26.28
N MET A 174 -4.52 -1.41 26.61
CA MET A 174 -5.09 -2.75 26.49
C MET A 174 -5.71 -3.15 27.82
N ASP A 175 -7.01 -3.35 27.83
CA ASP A 175 -7.77 -3.79 29.02
C ASP A 175 -8.09 -5.29 28.88
N TRP A 176 -7.46 -6.09 29.71
CA TRP A 176 -7.56 -7.55 29.76
C TRP A 176 -8.56 -8.04 30.80
N SER A 177 -9.50 -7.19 31.21
CA SER A 177 -10.48 -7.53 32.22
C SER A 177 -9.82 -7.94 33.57
N THR A 178 -9.91 -9.21 33.92
CA THR A 178 -9.37 -9.76 35.19
C THR A 178 -7.85 -9.71 35.30
N LEU A 179 -7.13 -9.62 34.16
CA LEU A 179 -5.68 -9.57 34.13
C LEU A 179 -5.12 -8.15 34.13
N GLY A 180 -5.99 -7.15 34.34
CA GLY A 180 -5.61 -5.76 34.45
C GLY A 180 -5.34 -5.08 33.11
N ARG A 181 -4.56 -4.01 33.13
CA ARG A 181 -4.29 -3.18 31.95
C ARG A 181 -2.81 -3.14 31.65
N ASP A 182 -2.50 -2.95 30.36
CA ASP A 182 -1.18 -2.59 29.90
C ASP A 182 -1.28 -1.36 29.00
N THR A 183 -0.29 -0.50 29.06
CA THR A 183 -0.25 0.72 28.26
C THR A 183 0.88 0.66 27.25
N ILE A 184 0.54 0.79 25.99
CA ILE A 184 1.47 0.95 24.88
C ILE A 184 1.52 2.45 24.59
N THR A 185 2.69 3.06 24.80
CA THR A 185 2.91 4.47 24.39
C THR A 185 3.72 4.45 23.09
N PHE A 186 3.31 5.28 22.14
CA PHE A 186 3.98 5.32 20.86
C PHE A 186 4.08 6.72 20.27
N THR A 187 5.12 6.90 19.48
CA THR A 187 5.32 8.03 18.58
C THR A 187 5.45 7.50 17.17
N SER A 188 4.73 8.09 16.23
CA SER A 188 4.90 7.85 14.80
C SER A 188 4.79 9.18 14.07
N LYS A 189 5.85 9.58 13.38
CA LYS A 189 5.93 10.85 12.66
C LYS A 189 6.55 10.63 11.31
N MET A 190 5.95 11.19 10.27
CA MET A 190 6.49 11.22 8.93
C MET A 190 7.17 12.57 8.66
N GLU A 191 8.37 12.54 8.13
CA GLU A 191 9.11 13.71 7.67
C GLU A 191 9.58 13.49 6.22
N TRP A 192 9.58 14.55 5.43
CA TRP A 192 10.15 14.51 4.10
C TRP A 192 11.65 14.84 4.14
N LYS A 193 12.50 13.88 3.74
CA LYS A 193 13.95 14.08 3.61
C LYS A 193 14.38 13.80 2.19
N ASN A 194 14.93 14.79 1.52
CA ASN A 194 15.38 14.68 0.12
C ASN A 194 14.28 14.13 -0.84
N GLY A 195 13.03 14.61 -0.69
CA GLY A 195 11.91 14.18 -1.50
C GLY A 195 11.39 12.77 -1.21
N LYS A 196 11.82 12.14 -0.11
CA LYS A 196 11.38 10.79 0.32
C LYS A 196 10.75 10.84 1.70
N PRO A 197 9.65 10.10 1.94
CA PRO A 197 9.08 9.98 3.28
C PRO A 197 10.05 9.21 4.18
N THR A 198 10.31 9.75 5.34
CA THR A 198 11.12 9.13 6.39
C THR A 198 10.28 9.07 7.65
N PHE A 199 10.30 7.94 8.32
CA PHE A 199 9.49 7.72 9.51
C PHE A 199 10.36 7.70 10.75
N ILE A 200 9.89 8.35 11.79
CA ILE A 200 10.44 8.30 13.13
C ILE A 200 9.39 7.61 13.99
N ARG A 201 9.72 6.42 14.48
CA ARG A 201 8.78 5.59 15.26
C ARG A 201 9.45 5.02 16.48
N SER A 202 8.74 5.03 17.61
CA SER A 202 9.16 4.41 18.84
C SER A 202 7.95 3.88 19.60
N TYR A 203 8.13 2.78 20.31
CA TYR A 203 7.09 2.08 21.04
C TYR A 203 7.59 1.66 22.41
N SER A 204 6.78 1.86 23.42
CA SER A 204 7.06 1.37 24.77
C SER A 204 5.84 0.62 25.33
N LEU A 205 6.09 -0.38 26.14
CA LEU A 205 5.08 -1.10 26.91
C LEU A 205 5.32 -0.81 28.40
N ASN A 206 4.32 -0.25 29.05
CA ASN A 206 4.38 0.13 30.48
C ASN A 206 5.62 0.98 30.81
N GLY A 207 6.06 1.82 29.86
CA GLY A 207 7.21 2.71 30.00
C GLY A 207 8.57 2.12 29.57
N GLU A 208 8.65 0.83 29.21
CA GLU A 208 9.86 0.21 28.69
C GLU A 208 9.85 0.16 27.15
N GLU A 209 10.93 0.59 26.49
CA GLU A 209 11.05 0.53 25.04
C GLU A 209 11.01 -0.92 24.55
N VAL A 210 10.18 -1.22 23.56
CA VAL A 210 9.96 -2.59 23.06
C VAL A 210 10.22 -2.74 21.57
N ASP A 211 10.09 -1.67 20.78
CA ASP A 211 10.31 -1.68 19.34
C ASP A 211 10.52 -0.26 18.80
N LYS A 212 11.08 -0.13 17.60
CA LYS A 212 11.28 1.15 16.91
C LYS A 212 11.36 0.98 15.39
N ASP A 213 11.23 2.09 14.67
CA ASP A 213 11.45 2.21 13.22
C ASP A 213 10.62 1.26 12.32
N THR A 214 9.54 0.70 12.84
CA THR A 214 8.64 -0.20 12.11
C THR A 214 7.21 0.35 12.05
N ALA A 215 6.48 0.02 11.00
CA ALA A 215 5.03 0.27 10.91
C ALA A 215 4.19 -0.85 11.55
N ARG A 216 4.82 -1.97 11.91
CA ARG A 216 4.15 -3.14 12.48
C ARG A 216 4.88 -3.61 13.74
N PRO A 217 4.80 -2.83 14.84
CA PRO A 217 5.45 -3.19 16.09
C PRO A 217 4.89 -4.49 16.66
N ILE A 218 5.78 -5.29 17.24
CA ILE A 218 5.41 -6.54 17.91
C ILE A 218 5.49 -6.32 19.41
N ILE A 219 4.33 -6.28 20.06
CA ILE A 219 4.20 -6.08 21.50
C ILE A 219 3.94 -7.42 22.19
N ARG A 220 4.80 -7.81 23.12
CA ARG A 220 4.68 -9.07 23.87
C ARG A 220 4.37 -8.79 25.32
N ILE A 221 3.13 -9.14 25.73
CA ILE A 221 2.64 -8.98 27.10
C ILE A 221 2.67 -10.34 27.78
N ILE A 222 3.42 -10.43 28.87
CA ILE A 222 3.54 -11.64 29.65
C ILE A 222 2.90 -11.40 31.02
N LYS A 223 1.91 -12.21 31.36
CA LYS A 223 1.27 -12.17 32.68
C LYS A 223 1.89 -13.26 33.58
N ASP A 224 2.14 -12.87 34.82
CA ASP A 224 2.69 -13.74 35.85
C ASP A 224 1.59 -14.59 36.48
N ILE A 225 1.05 -15.50 35.67
CA ILE A 225 0.04 -16.49 36.07
C ILE A 225 0.47 -17.87 35.58
N GLU A 226 0.17 -18.89 36.38
CA GLU A 226 0.45 -20.30 36.07
C GLU A 226 -0.69 -20.93 35.27
#